data_15af6dbd0fcde1f45fc3264cb96ea658
#
_entry.id   15af6dbd0fcde1f45fc3264cb96ea658
#
_cell.length_a   1.000
_cell.length_b   1.000
_cell.length_c   1.000
_cell.angle_alpha   90.00
_cell.angle_beta   90.00
_cell.angle_gamma   90.00
#
_symmetry.space_group_name_H-M   'P 1'
#
loop_
_entity.id
_entity.type
_entity.pdbx_description
1 polymer ?
#
loop_
_entity_poly.entity_id
_entity_poly.type
_entity_poly.pdbx_seq_one_letter_code
_entity_poly.pdbx_strand_id
1 'polypeptide(L)'
;MNLDPESHEPLTDEEFDVLERFLSSNAVCDDAMDAVMLHGFLTAIVSGPNMVMPGAILPWVWDARYATRQPRFLSAGRARKMTGLIIQYWNDINNTLNHCPDLFEPPLHSTEWEGEEVIIFDEWCEGYCKGIDIDREAWEPLLQRHPEWFNVVLLFGTASGYHELEQRDYTVEQRLSFANLLTVAALNIHQYWCEERRELMEQGERPNMIAAVSRPKDRAGKHTGSSELDAQDGSGSEDLFLVDSLGRTPQDAFHPLALSPLSTRITREGTSVDVHIYRAGNDSSDGWILEIIDPLGTSTVWDDPFPTDGAALDEALNTISSHGIASVTGDAPEYVTKH
;
A
#
# COMPACT_ATOMS: atom_id res chain seq x y z
N MET A 1 6.66 -11.22 26.24
CA MET A 1 5.40 -10.51 26.33
C MET A 1 4.51 -11.24 25.36
N ASN A 2 3.58 -12.05 25.83
CA ASN A 2 2.70 -12.82 24.96
C ASN A 2 1.81 -11.83 24.23
N LEU A 3 2.05 -11.64 22.94
CA LEU A 3 1.07 -11.01 22.06
C LEU A 3 -0.01 -12.07 21.83
N ASP A 4 -1.21 -11.75 22.26
CA ASP A 4 -2.40 -12.55 21.99
C ASP A 4 -2.71 -12.38 20.50
N PRO A 5 -2.69 -13.42 19.66
CA PRO A 5 -2.91 -13.29 18.22
C PRO A 5 -4.37 -12.99 17.87
N GLU A 6 -5.24 -12.79 18.86
CA GLU A 6 -6.69 -12.77 18.68
C GLU A 6 -7.32 -11.39 18.49
N SER A 7 -6.59 -10.30 18.37
CA SER A 7 -7.26 -9.02 18.06
C SER A 7 -6.41 -8.18 17.12
N HIS A 8 -6.84 -8.14 15.87
CA HIS A 8 -6.54 -6.96 15.06
C HIS A 8 -7.23 -5.77 15.72
N GLU A 9 -6.53 -5.09 16.64
CA GLU A 9 -7.02 -3.83 17.16
C GLU A 9 -6.81 -2.74 16.13
N PRO A 10 -7.87 -2.01 15.74
CA PRO A 10 -7.73 -0.89 14.83
C PRO A 10 -6.76 0.15 15.42
N LEU A 11 -6.12 0.94 14.54
CA LEU A 11 -5.29 2.07 14.96
C LEU A 11 -6.08 2.94 15.93
N THR A 12 -5.52 3.15 17.12
CA THR A 12 -6.06 4.15 18.05
C THR A 12 -5.77 5.55 17.52
N ASP A 13 -6.56 6.53 17.94
CA ASP A 13 -6.34 7.94 17.59
C ASP A 13 -4.90 8.40 17.96
N GLU A 14 -4.36 7.92 19.08
CA GLU A 14 -3.00 8.23 19.52
C GLU A 14 -1.94 7.63 18.58
N GLU A 15 -2.16 6.43 18.09
CA GLU A 15 -1.26 5.75 17.13
C GLU A 15 -1.33 6.40 15.76
N PHE A 16 -2.53 6.76 15.32
CA PHE A 16 -2.71 7.54 14.10
C PHE A 16 -1.99 8.89 14.18
N ASP A 17 -2.13 9.64 15.26
CA ASP A 17 -1.40 10.88 15.52
C ASP A 17 0.14 10.70 15.49
N VAL A 18 0.62 9.56 15.98
CA VAL A 18 2.07 9.24 15.93
C VAL A 18 2.52 9.00 14.50
N LEU A 19 1.74 8.29 13.70
CA LEU A 19 2.02 8.03 12.28
C LEU A 19 1.98 9.33 11.48
N GLU A 20 0.91 10.11 11.59
CA GLU A 20 0.72 11.39 10.90
C GLU A 20 1.87 12.37 11.19
N ARG A 21 2.21 12.56 12.47
CA ARG A 21 3.34 13.41 12.88
C ARG A 21 4.69 12.91 12.33
N PHE A 22 4.84 11.61 12.15
CA PHE A 22 6.05 11.07 11.56
C PHE A 22 6.09 11.34 10.05
N LEU A 23 5.00 11.09 9.34
CA LEU A 23 4.87 11.32 7.90
C LEU A 23 5.02 12.81 7.52
N SER A 24 4.62 13.71 8.42
CA SER A 24 4.77 15.17 8.27
C SER A 24 6.10 15.73 8.81
N SER A 25 7.02 14.86 9.25
CA SER A 25 8.28 15.31 9.89
C SER A 25 9.45 15.39 8.90
N ASN A 26 10.51 16.10 9.29
CA ASN A 26 11.78 16.14 8.55
C ASN A 26 12.52 14.77 8.52
N ALA A 27 11.96 13.71 9.12
CA ALA A 27 12.51 12.37 9.05
C ALA A 27 12.21 11.67 7.71
N VAL A 28 11.18 12.09 7.02
CA VAL A 28 10.81 11.66 5.66
C VAL A 28 11.17 12.75 4.64
N CYS A 29 11.13 12.43 3.35
CA CYS A 29 11.37 13.43 2.31
C CYS A 29 10.09 14.21 1.98
N ASP A 30 10.21 15.33 1.27
CA ASP A 30 9.09 16.19 0.87
C ASP A 30 8.10 15.49 -0.08
N ASP A 31 8.52 14.42 -0.77
CA ASP A 31 7.65 13.61 -1.62
C ASP A 31 7.09 12.36 -0.88
N ALA A 32 7.19 12.28 0.45
CA ALA A 32 6.55 11.20 1.21
C ALA A 32 5.03 11.41 1.24
N MET A 33 4.28 10.31 1.33
CA MET A 33 2.84 10.39 1.51
C MET A 33 2.50 10.93 2.90
N ASP A 34 1.55 11.84 2.99
CA ASP A 34 0.85 12.15 4.25
C ASP A 34 -0.17 11.04 4.59
N ALA A 35 -0.87 11.18 5.70
CA ALA A 35 -1.80 10.17 6.17
C ALA A 35 -3.04 10.01 5.26
N VAL A 36 -3.51 11.10 4.64
CA VAL A 36 -4.66 11.09 3.72
C VAL A 36 -4.29 10.45 2.39
N MET A 37 -3.15 10.82 1.81
CA MET A 37 -2.60 10.21 0.60
C MET A 37 -2.33 8.72 0.81
N LEU A 38 -1.75 8.37 1.97
CA LEU A 38 -1.50 6.99 2.35
C LEU A 38 -2.80 6.17 2.41
N HIS A 39 -3.88 6.73 3.01
CA HIS A 39 -5.17 6.05 3.03
C HIS A 39 -5.69 5.77 1.62
N GLY A 40 -5.68 6.75 0.72
CA GLY A 40 -6.09 6.56 -0.67
C GLY A 40 -5.24 5.51 -1.39
N PHE A 41 -3.92 5.56 -1.20
CA PHE A 41 -2.97 4.59 -1.73
C PHE A 41 -3.27 3.17 -1.25
N LEU A 42 -3.39 2.97 0.07
CA LEU A 42 -3.69 1.66 0.66
C LEU A 42 -5.07 1.15 0.24
N THR A 43 -6.08 2.03 0.13
CA THR A 43 -7.41 1.65 -0.37
C THR A 43 -7.34 1.06 -1.77
N ALA A 44 -6.57 1.66 -2.68
CA ALA A 44 -6.37 1.11 -4.01
C ALA A 44 -5.60 -0.22 -3.98
N ILE A 45 -4.56 -0.32 -3.15
CA ILE A 45 -3.76 -1.54 -3.01
C ILE A 45 -4.59 -2.72 -2.52
N VAL A 46 -5.38 -2.56 -1.46
CA VAL A 46 -6.22 -3.66 -0.92
C VAL A 46 -7.38 -4.01 -1.84
N SER A 47 -7.87 -3.04 -2.61
CA SER A 47 -8.95 -3.25 -3.57
C SER A 47 -8.49 -3.89 -4.87
N GLY A 48 -7.21 -3.78 -5.24
CA GLY A 48 -6.70 -4.08 -6.57
C GLY A 48 -6.85 -5.53 -7.05
N PRO A 49 -6.57 -5.77 -8.35
CA PRO A 49 -6.75 -7.08 -8.98
C PRO A 49 -5.79 -8.16 -8.43
N ASN A 50 -4.60 -7.76 -8.04
CA ASN A 50 -3.54 -8.65 -7.56
C ASN A 50 -3.18 -8.34 -6.11
N MET A 51 -2.66 -9.35 -5.41
CA MET A 51 -2.17 -9.17 -4.04
C MET A 51 -0.80 -8.48 -4.08
N VAL A 52 -0.63 -7.44 -3.28
CA VAL A 52 0.64 -6.69 -3.20
C VAL A 52 1.24 -6.89 -1.81
N MET A 53 2.51 -7.25 -1.75
CA MET A 53 3.19 -7.41 -0.45
C MET A 53 3.47 -6.03 0.18
N PRO A 54 3.29 -5.87 1.50
CA PRO A 54 3.61 -4.63 2.20
C PRO A 54 5.03 -4.13 1.93
N GLY A 55 6.01 -5.02 1.88
CA GLY A 55 7.38 -4.67 1.53
C GLY A 55 7.56 -4.04 0.14
N ALA A 56 6.67 -4.33 -0.80
CA ALA A 56 6.72 -3.77 -2.14
C ALA A 56 6.23 -2.31 -2.19
N ILE A 57 5.36 -1.91 -1.27
CA ILE A 57 4.74 -0.57 -1.25
C ILE A 57 5.48 0.42 -0.34
N LEU A 58 6.14 -0.04 0.73
CA LEU A 58 6.80 0.84 1.69
C LEU A 58 7.75 1.87 1.04
N PRO A 59 8.55 1.54 0.02
CA PRO A 59 9.36 2.54 -0.68
C PRO A 59 8.56 3.69 -1.28
N TRP A 60 7.33 3.40 -1.72
CA TRP A 60 6.43 4.41 -2.31
C TRP A 60 5.77 5.29 -1.24
N VAL A 61 5.54 4.75 -0.06
CA VAL A 61 5.07 5.55 1.09
C VAL A 61 6.10 6.61 1.48
N TRP A 62 7.38 6.23 1.48
CA TRP A 62 8.48 7.13 1.87
C TRP A 62 8.88 8.13 0.78
N ASP A 63 8.66 7.81 -0.48
CA ASP A 63 8.99 8.63 -1.65
C ASP A 63 7.99 8.30 -2.77
N ALA A 64 6.83 8.94 -2.74
CA ALA A 64 5.72 8.72 -3.66
C ALA A 64 6.09 9.00 -5.13
N ARG A 65 7.19 9.71 -5.36
CA ARG A 65 7.62 10.10 -6.70
C ARG A 65 8.54 9.08 -7.37
N TYR A 66 9.51 8.54 -6.62
CA TYR A 66 10.56 7.69 -7.19
C TYR A 66 10.80 6.40 -6.44
N ALA A 67 10.26 6.24 -5.23
CA ALA A 67 10.49 5.10 -4.33
C ALA A 67 11.99 4.83 -4.07
N THR A 68 12.79 5.88 -3.98
CA THR A 68 14.26 5.77 -3.85
C THR A 68 14.79 6.27 -2.52
N ARG A 69 14.06 7.14 -1.83
CA ARG A 69 14.46 7.73 -0.56
C ARG A 69 13.89 6.95 0.61
N GLN A 70 14.66 6.86 1.67
CA GLN A 70 14.27 6.16 2.90
C GLN A 70 14.17 7.18 4.04
N PRO A 71 13.27 6.95 5.02
CA PRO A 71 13.18 7.78 6.22
C PRO A 71 14.45 7.74 7.04
N ARG A 72 14.73 8.82 7.76
CA ARG A 72 15.81 8.89 8.75
C ARG A 72 15.28 8.38 10.09
N PHE A 73 15.36 7.08 10.33
CA PHE A 73 14.99 6.50 11.60
C PHE A 73 16.09 6.70 12.65
N LEU A 74 15.70 7.16 13.84
CA LEU A 74 16.62 7.33 14.97
C LEU A 74 17.08 5.99 15.59
N SER A 75 16.34 4.92 15.34
CA SER A 75 16.64 3.56 15.82
C SER A 75 15.85 2.53 15.02
N ALA A 76 16.32 1.28 15.02
CA ALA A 76 15.61 0.15 14.44
C ALA A 76 14.20 -0.06 15.09
N GLY A 77 14.09 0.18 16.41
CA GLY A 77 12.79 0.12 17.10
C GLY A 77 11.78 1.15 16.58
N ARG A 78 12.26 2.37 16.22
CA ARG A 78 11.38 3.37 15.62
C ARG A 78 10.99 3.04 14.19
N ALA A 79 11.92 2.44 13.42
CA ALA A 79 11.62 1.95 12.08
C ALA A 79 10.52 0.88 12.13
N ARG A 80 10.68 -0.14 12.98
CA ARG A 80 9.66 -1.19 13.18
C ARG A 80 8.32 -0.61 13.60
N LYS A 81 8.31 0.32 14.58
CA LYS A 81 7.05 0.93 15.02
C LYS A 81 6.33 1.64 13.89
N MET A 82 7.03 2.46 13.07
CA MET A 82 6.39 3.19 11.97
C MET A 82 5.89 2.25 10.87
N THR A 83 6.68 1.25 10.52
CA THR A 83 6.25 0.21 9.55
C THR A 83 5.05 -0.58 10.09
N GLY A 84 5.07 -0.96 11.37
CA GLY A 84 3.95 -1.64 12.02
C GLY A 84 2.65 -0.82 11.97
N LEU A 85 2.72 0.49 12.26
CA LEU A 85 1.55 1.38 12.17
C LEU A 85 0.99 1.48 10.73
N ILE A 86 1.86 1.47 9.70
CA ILE A 86 1.40 1.46 8.31
C ILE A 86 0.69 0.15 7.97
N ILE A 87 1.23 -0.99 8.42
CA ILE A 87 0.60 -2.31 8.21
C ILE A 87 -0.72 -2.40 8.97
N GLN A 88 -0.78 -1.89 10.20
CA GLN A 88 -2.01 -1.82 10.98
C GLN A 88 -3.06 -0.97 10.25
N TYR A 89 -2.68 0.20 9.72
CA TYR A 89 -3.56 1.06 8.93
C TYR A 89 -4.06 0.38 7.65
N TRP A 90 -3.18 -0.37 6.96
CA TRP A 90 -3.56 -1.24 5.86
C TRP A 90 -4.65 -2.25 6.27
N ASN A 91 -4.40 -2.96 7.37
CA ASN A 91 -5.33 -3.98 7.86
C ASN A 91 -6.68 -3.37 8.28
N ASP A 92 -6.69 -2.17 8.86
CA ASP A 92 -7.92 -1.45 9.21
C ASP A 92 -8.75 -1.13 7.99
N ILE A 93 -8.12 -0.60 6.94
CA ILE A 93 -8.78 -0.31 5.67
C ILE A 93 -9.33 -1.60 5.06
N ASN A 94 -8.51 -2.66 5.03
CA ASN A 94 -8.91 -3.95 4.48
C ASN A 94 -10.08 -4.57 5.25
N ASN A 95 -10.04 -4.54 6.58
CA ASN A 95 -11.13 -5.01 7.44
C ASN A 95 -12.41 -4.21 7.23
N THR A 96 -12.31 -2.88 7.17
CA THR A 96 -13.47 -2.00 6.95
C THR A 96 -14.13 -2.31 5.61
N LEU A 97 -13.35 -2.39 4.53
CA LEU A 97 -13.88 -2.68 3.20
C LEU A 97 -14.53 -4.07 3.09
N ASN A 98 -13.96 -5.10 3.74
CA ASN A 98 -14.46 -6.47 3.64
C ASN A 98 -15.61 -6.77 4.62
N HIS A 99 -15.61 -6.19 5.82
CA HIS A 99 -16.52 -6.59 6.89
C HIS A 99 -17.49 -5.51 7.34
N CYS A 100 -17.13 -4.24 7.19
CA CYS A 100 -17.94 -3.10 7.62
C CYS A 100 -18.01 -2.02 6.54
N PRO A 101 -18.36 -2.34 5.26
CA PRO A 101 -18.32 -1.38 4.15
C PRO A 101 -19.16 -0.12 4.40
N ASP A 102 -20.23 -0.22 5.18
CA ASP A 102 -21.06 0.92 5.58
C ASP A 102 -20.33 1.95 6.47
N LEU A 103 -19.19 1.56 7.06
CA LEU A 103 -18.35 2.44 7.87
C LEU A 103 -17.16 3.00 7.09
N PHE A 104 -17.00 2.60 5.83
CA PHE A 104 -15.90 3.10 5.01
C PHE A 104 -16.14 4.55 4.60
N GLU A 105 -15.26 5.43 5.02
CA GLU A 105 -15.27 6.85 4.68
C GLU A 105 -13.83 7.33 4.41
N PRO A 106 -13.54 7.88 3.21
CA PRO A 106 -12.26 8.51 2.95
C PRO A 106 -11.99 9.67 3.93
N PRO A 107 -10.83 9.75 4.60
CA PRO A 107 -10.51 10.81 5.55
C PRO A 107 -10.13 12.10 4.81
N LEU A 108 -11.10 12.77 4.20
CA LEU A 108 -10.87 13.99 3.44
C LEU A 108 -10.71 15.20 4.36
N HIS A 109 -9.77 16.06 4.04
CA HIS A 109 -9.63 17.34 4.73
C HIS A 109 -10.66 18.36 4.24
N SER A 110 -10.93 19.35 5.06
CA SER A 110 -11.67 20.54 4.66
C SER A 110 -10.90 21.80 5.01
N THR A 111 -11.13 22.87 4.27
CA THR A 111 -10.60 24.20 4.54
C THR A 111 -11.68 25.23 4.38
N GLU A 112 -11.52 26.40 5.02
CA GLU A 112 -12.42 27.53 4.84
C GLU A 112 -11.93 28.39 3.67
N TRP A 113 -12.79 28.59 2.66
CA TRP A 113 -12.55 29.47 1.53
C TRP A 113 -13.74 30.43 1.37
N GLU A 114 -13.48 31.74 1.43
CA GLU A 114 -14.51 32.80 1.31
C GLU A 114 -15.69 32.66 2.31
N GLY A 115 -15.45 32.03 3.46
CA GLY A 115 -16.46 31.80 4.50
C GLY A 115 -17.30 30.54 4.31
N GLU A 116 -16.96 29.70 3.33
CA GLU A 116 -17.56 28.38 3.08
C GLU A 116 -16.55 27.27 3.34
N GLU A 117 -17.02 26.15 3.89
CA GLU A 117 -16.21 24.96 4.09
C GLU A 117 -16.06 24.21 2.76
N VAL A 118 -14.81 24.03 2.30
CA VAL A 118 -14.48 23.37 1.03
C VAL A 118 -13.73 22.08 1.31
N ILE A 119 -14.23 20.96 0.78
CA ILE A 119 -13.59 19.64 0.88
C ILE A 119 -12.42 19.58 -0.10
N ILE A 120 -11.29 19.03 0.38
CA ILE A 120 -10.06 18.79 -0.38
C ILE A 120 -9.97 17.30 -0.69
N PHE A 121 -9.81 16.96 -1.95
CA PHE A 121 -9.78 15.57 -2.45
C PHE A 121 -8.40 15.14 -2.91
N ASP A 122 -7.53 16.11 -3.17
CA ASP A 122 -6.32 15.95 -3.96
C ASP A 122 -5.42 14.85 -3.38
N GLU A 123 -5.08 14.93 -2.11
CA GLU A 123 -4.15 14.00 -1.45
C GLU A 123 -4.67 12.56 -1.54
N TRP A 124 -5.94 12.35 -1.19
CA TRP A 124 -6.53 11.02 -1.22
C TRP A 124 -6.59 10.44 -2.65
N CYS A 125 -7.03 11.25 -3.60
CA CYS A 125 -7.17 10.84 -5.00
C CYS A 125 -5.80 10.59 -5.65
N GLU A 126 -4.79 11.42 -5.37
CA GLU A 126 -3.41 11.17 -5.80
C GLU A 126 -2.89 9.85 -5.24
N GLY A 127 -3.11 9.59 -3.95
CA GLY A 127 -2.76 8.32 -3.33
C GLY A 127 -3.41 7.14 -4.03
N TYR A 128 -4.72 7.21 -4.27
CA TYR A 128 -5.45 6.16 -4.98
C TYR A 128 -4.91 5.93 -6.40
N CYS A 129 -4.65 6.99 -7.15
CA CYS A 129 -4.01 6.89 -8.47
C CYS A 129 -2.63 6.24 -8.41
N LYS A 130 -1.82 6.54 -7.39
CA LYS A 130 -0.54 5.88 -7.14
C LYS A 130 -0.70 4.39 -6.89
N GLY A 131 -1.73 3.98 -6.13
CA GLY A 131 -2.05 2.58 -5.90
C GLY A 131 -2.42 1.85 -7.20
N ILE A 132 -3.22 2.47 -8.07
CA ILE A 132 -3.51 1.95 -9.42
C ILE A 132 -2.21 1.79 -10.23
N ASP A 133 -1.29 2.77 -10.17
CA ASP A 133 -0.04 2.75 -10.93
C ASP A 133 0.92 1.64 -10.50
N ILE A 134 0.76 1.08 -9.31
CA ILE A 134 1.55 -0.09 -8.85
C ILE A 134 1.37 -1.28 -9.79
N ASP A 135 0.15 -1.48 -10.30
CA ASP A 135 -0.19 -2.59 -11.20
C ASP A 135 -1.14 -2.15 -12.32
N ARG A 136 -0.84 -1.03 -12.94
CA ARG A 136 -1.72 -0.34 -13.89
C ARG A 136 -2.24 -1.24 -15.01
N GLU A 137 -1.42 -2.15 -15.51
CA GLU A 137 -1.81 -3.07 -16.60
C GLU A 137 -2.97 -3.98 -16.17
N ALA A 138 -2.95 -4.47 -14.94
CA ALA A 138 -4.03 -5.31 -14.41
C ALA A 138 -5.30 -4.51 -14.07
N TRP A 139 -5.19 -3.21 -13.78
CA TRP A 139 -6.33 -2.31 -13.57
C TRP A 139 -7.04 -1.88 -14.86
N GLU A 140 -6.35 -1.91 -16.01
CA GLU A 140 -6.85 -1.39 -17.29
C GLU A 140 -8.23 -1.96 -17.70
N PRO A 141 -8.53 -3.27 -17.52
CA PRO A 141 -9.85 -3.82 -17.87
C PRO A 141 -11.00 -3.16 -17.12
N LEU A 142 -10.83 -2.86 -15.83
CA LEU A 142 -11.87 -2.20 -15.04
C LEU A 142 -12.00 -0.72 -15.38
N LEU A 143 -10.88 -0.03 -15.60
CA LEU A 143 -10.86 1.37 -16.04
C LEU A 143 -11.60 1.56 -17.36
N GLN A 144 -11.53 0.58 -18.27
CA GLN A 144 -12.27 0.60 -19.53
C GLN A 144 -13.73 0.20 -19.40
N ARG A 145 -14.05 -0.74 -18.48
CA ARG A 145 -15.40 -1.26 -18.31
C ARG A 145 -16.30 -0.31 -17.53
N HIS A 146 -15.76 0.33 -16.48
CA HIS A 146 -16.47 1.21 -15.56
C HIS A 146 -15.72 2.53 -15.34
N PRO A 147 -15.48 3.32 -16.42
CA PRO A 147 -14.76 4.59 -16.30
C PRO A 147 -15.46 5.57 -15.35
N GLU A 148 -16.78 5.49 -15.20
CA GLU A 148 -17.58 6.33 -14.32
C GLU A 148 -17.19 6.21 -12.83
N TRP A 149 -16.68 5.05 -12.39
CA TRP A 149 -16.22 4.88 -11.02
C TRP A 149 -14.91 5.62 -10.72
N PHE A 150 -14.16 5.95 -11.75
CA PHE A 150 -12.87 6.63 -11.61
C PHE A 150 -12.94 8.14 -11.82
N ASN A 151 -14.10 8.68 -12.20
CA ASN A 151 -14.24 10.09 -12.58
C ASN A 151 -13.73 11.03 -11.49
N VAL A 152 -14.15 10.85 -10.23
CA VAL A 152 -13.75 11.73 -9.12
C VAL A 152 -12.26 11.52 -8.79
N VAL A 153 -11.81 10.27 -8.72
CA VAL A 153 -10.41 9.93 -8.47
C VAL A 153 -9.48 10.55 -9.51
N LEU A 154 -9.82 10.42 -10.80
CA LEU A 154 -9.00 10.97 -11.88
C LEU A 154 -9.07 12.50 -11.98
N LEU A 155 -10.22 13.09 -11.64
CA LEU A 155 -10.41 14.53 -11.64
C LEU A 155 -9.50 15.24 -10.63
N PHE A 156 -9.38 14.68 -9.41
CA PHE A 156 -8.60 15.27 -8.33
C PHE A 156 -7.20 14.65 -8.16
N GLY A 157 -6.94 13.48 -8.75
CA GLY A 157 -5.69 12.75 -8.56
C GLY A 157 -4.74 12.77 -9.78
N THR A 158 -5.07 13.49 -10.87
CA THR A 158 -4.24 13.50 -12.07
C THR A 158 -4.00 14.91 -12.62
N ALA A 159 -2.88 15.09 -13.32
CA ALA A 159 -2.55 16.37 -13.96
C ALA A 159 -3.61 16.79 -15.01
N SER A 160 -4.22 15.85 -15.72
CA SER A 160 -5.30 16.15 -16.68
C SER A 160 -6.58 16.59 -15.97
N GLY A 161 -6.89 16.01 -14.81
CA GLY A 161 -8.00 16.39 -13.99
C GLY A 161 -7.82 17.81 -13.40
N TYR A 162 -6.64 18.14 -12.91
CA TYR A 162 -6.30 19.49 -12.45
C TYR A 162 -6.51 20.54 -13.56
N HIS A 163 -6.12 20.23 -14.79
CA HIS A 163 -6.38 21.13 -15.91
C HIS A 163 -7.88 21.32 -16.18
N GLU A 164 -8.70 20.31 -15.96
CA GLU A 164 -10.18 20.45 -16.03
C GLU A 164 -10.73 21.30 -14.89
N LEU A 165 -10.20 21.12 -13.66
CA LEU A 165 -10.57 21.91 -12.47
C LEU A 165 -10.25 23.40 -12.64
N GLU A 166 -9.14 23.75 -13.31
CA GLU A 166 -8.80 25.16 -13.63
C GLU A 166 -9.81 25.82 -14.57
N GLN A 167 -10.57 25.05 -15.33
CA GLN A 167 -11.54 25.55 -16.30
C GLN A 167 -12.96 25.59 -15.76
N ARG A 168 -13.24 25.02 -14.57
CA ARG A 168 -14.56 24.90 -13.99
C ARG A 168 -14.54 25.18 -12.49
N ASP A 169 -15.43 26.07 -12.07
CA ASP A 169 -15.74 26.25 -10.65
C ASP A 169 -16.81 25.25 -10.22
N TYR A 170 -16.54 24.53 -9.14
CA TYR A 170 -17.52 23.64 -8.53
C TYR A 170 -18.09 24.24 -7.25
N THR A 171 -19.42 24.19 -7.12
CA THR A 171 -20.11 24.65 -5.90
C THR A 171 -19.83 23.70 -4.73
N VAL A 172 -20.06 24.18 -3.50
CA VAL A 172 -19.95 23.36 -2.27
C VAL A 172 -20.86 22.13 -2.35
N GLU A 173 -22.08 22.26 -2.88
CA GLU A 173 -23.01 21.13 -3.06
C GLU A 173 -22.46 20.08 -4.03
N GLN A 174 -21.79 20.50 -5.11
CA GLN A 174 -21.13 19.57 -6.05
C GLN A 174 -19.95 18.87 -5.39
N ARG A 175 -19.16 19.56 -4.57
CA ARG A 175 -18.05 18.96 -3.82
C ARG A 175 -18.55 17.93 -2.80
N LEU A 176 -19.63 18.22 -2.07
CA LEU A 176 -20.28 17.24 -1.19
C LEU A 176 -20.76 16.00 -1.97
N SER A 177 -21.31 16.21 -3.17
CA SER A 177 -21.71 15.10 -4.05
C SER A 177 -20.50 14.28 -4.50
N PHE A 178 -19.34 14.90 -4.77
CA PHE A 178 -18.10 14.18 -5.10
C PHE A 178 -17.60 13.33 -3.94
N ALA A 179 -17.69 13.78 -2.68
CA ALA A 179 -17.31 12.98 -1.52
C ALA A 179 -18.12 11.67 -1.44
N ASN A 180 -19.43 11.78 -1.60
CA ASN A 180 -20.32 10.61 -1.63
C ASN A 180 -20.02 9.69 -2.83
N LEU A 181 -19.78 10.25 -4.02
CA LEU A 181 -19.45 9.47 -5.21
C LEU A 181 -18.10 8.76 -5.05
N LEU A 182 -17.13 9.39 -4.41
CA LEU A 182 -15.82 8.82 -4.14
C LEU A 182 -15.92 7.59 -3.25
N THR A 183 -16.68 7.69 -2.15
CA THR A 183 -16.95 6.56 -1.24
C THR A 183 -17.63 5.41 -1.98
N VAL A 184 -18.71 5.68 -2.72
CA VAL A 184 -19.44 4.66 -3.49
C VAL A 184 -18.54 4.02 -4.56
N ALA A 185 -17.71 4.81 -5.24
CA ALA A 185 -16.78 4.31 -6.25
C ALA A 185 -15.75 3.37 -5.64
N ALA A 186 -15.12 3.76 -4.52
CA ALA A 186 -14.14 2.91 -3.83
C ALA A 186 -14.74 1.56 -3.41
N LEU A 187 -15.96 1.57 -2.86
CA LEU A 187 -16.68 0.35 -2.47
C LEU A 187 -17.02 -0.53 -3.68
N ASN A 188 -17.51 0.04 -4.77
CA ASN A 188 -17.84 -0.71 -6.00
C ASN A 188 -16.58 -1.34 -6.62
N ILE A 189 -15.48 -0.59 -6.67
CA ILE A 189 -14.20 -1.08 -7.19
C ILE A 189 -13.69 -2.23 -6.33
N HIS A 190 -13.73 -2.07 -5.00
CA HIS A 190 -13.31 -3.11 -4.07
C HIS A 190 -14.14 -4.38 -4.24
N GLN A 191 -15.48 -4.26 -4.24
CA GLN A 191 -16.38 -5.40 -4.43
C GLN A 191 -16.12 -6.12 -5.76
N TYR A 192 -15.97 -5.37 -6.85
CA TYR A 192 -15.67 -5.93 -8.17
C TYR A 192 -14.42 -6.83 -8.14
N TRP A 193 -13.31 -6.32 -7.63
CA TRP A 193 -12.08 -7.09 -7.59
C TRP A 193 -12.10 -8.23 -6.58
N CYS A 194 -12.86 -8.12 -5.48
CA CYS A 194 -13.10 -9.23 -4.56
C CYS A 194 -13.85 -10.37 -5.25
N GLU A 195 -14.85 -10.05 -6.08
CA GLU A 195 -15.60 -11.03 -6.86
C GLU A 195 -14.72 -11.71 -7.91
N GLU A 196 -13.96 -10.95 -8.68
CA GLU A 196 -13.02 -11.47 -9.69
C GLU A 196 -11.95 -12.39 -9.04
N ARG A 197 -11.35 -11.98 -7.93
CA ARG A 197 -10.37 -12.81 -7.21
C ARG A 197 -10.99 -14.10 -6.67
N ARG A 198 -12.22 -14.04 -6.17
CA ARG A 198 -12.96 -15.23 -5.69
C ARG A 198 -13.23 -16.19 -6.84
N GLU A 199 -13.69 -15.69 -7.99
CA GLU A 199 -13.94 -16.52 -9.17
C GLU A 199 -12.66 -17.22 -9.68
N LEU A 200 -11.53 -16.51 -9.70
CA LEU A 200 -10.23 -17.09 -10.03
C LEU A 200 -9.86 -18.24 -9.07
N MET A 201 -10.05 -18.03 -7.77
CA MET A 201 -9.77 -19.07 -6.76
C MET A 201 -10.69 -20.28 -6.89
N GLU A 202 -11.97 -20.09 -7.21
CA GLU A 202 -12.93 -21.18 -7.47
C GLU A 202 -12.54 -21.99 -8.71
N GLN A 203 -11.90 -21.37 -9.71
CA GLN A 203 -11.36 -22.04 -10.90
C GLN A 203 -10.02 -22.74 -10.65
N GLY A 204 -9.47 -22.63 -9.43
CA GLY A 204 -8.18 -23.17 -9.04
C GLY A 204 -6.99 -22.30 -9.50
N GLU A 205 -7.27 -21.13 -10.02
CA GLU A 205 -6.28 -20.10 -10.34
C GLU A 205 -6.07 -19.16 -9.14
N ARG A 206 -5.06 -18.30 -9.20
CA ARG A 206 -4.74 -17.38 -8.10
C ARG A 206 -4.45 -15.99 -8.63
N PRO A 207 -4.86 -14.94 -7.89
CA PRO A 207 -4.32 -13.60 -8.14
C PRO A 207 -2.79 -13.64 -8.11
N ASN A 208 -2.16 -12.86 -8.98
CA ASN A 208 -0.71 -12.73 -8.94
C ASN A 208 -0.29 -12.05 -7.64
N MET A 209 0.92 -12.37 -7.18
CA MET A 209 1.52 -11.71 -6.04
C MET A 209 2.60 -10.74 -6.50
N ILE A 210 2.50 -9.50 -6.09
CA ILE A 210 3.47 -8.45 -6.40
C ILE A 210 4.38 -8.28 -5.20
N ALA A 211 5.58 -8.88 -5.29
CA ALA A 211 6.62 -8.78 -4.26
C ALA A 211 7.56 -7.58 -4.47
N ALA A 212 7.60 -7.01 -5.67
CA ALA A 212 8.41 -5.83 -5.99
C ALA A 212 7.77 -5.03 -7.12
N VAL A 213 7.82 -3.71 -7.02
CA VAL A 213 7.28 -2.79 -8.02
C VAL A 213 8.41 -2.13 -8.79
N SER A 214 8.32 -2.16 -10.14
CA SER A 214 9.31 -1.52 -11.02
C SER A 214 9.30 -0.01 -10.82
N ARG A 215 10.49 0.58 -10.63
CA ARG A 215 10.65 2.03 -10.47
C ARG A 215 10.52 2.76 -11.79
N PRO A 216 10.16 4.07 -11.79
CA PRO A 216 10.03 4.85 -13.02
C PRO A 216 11.25 4.83 -13.93
N LYS A 217 12.48 4.78 -13.37
CA LYS A 217 13.73 4.68 -14.15
C LYS A 217 13.86 3.35 -14.91
N ASP A 218 13.30 2.27 -14.39
CA ASP A 218 13.37 0.93 -15.01
C ASP A 218 12.42 0.81 -16.20
N ARG A 219 11.34 1.61 -16.22
CA ARG A 219 10.38 1.67 -17.33
C ARG A 219 10.92 2.44 -18.54
N ALA A 220 11.80 3.42 -18.36
CA ALA A 220 12.39 4.21 -19.43
C ALA A 220 13.38 3.42 -20.31
N GLY A 221 13.93 2.28 -19.84
CA GLY A 221 14.90 1.47 -20.55
C GLY A 221 14.35 0.47 -21.59
N LYS A 222 13.03 0.31 -21.72
CA LYS A 222 12.41 -0.67 -22.64
C LYS A 222 11.95 -0.10 -24.01
N HIS A 223 12.15 1.20 -24.25
CA HIS A 223 11.89 1.80 -25.56
C HIS A 223 13.20 2.13 -26.31
N THR A 224 13.95 1.12 -26.74
CA THR A 224 14.99 1.27 -27.75
C THR A 224 14.54 0.65 -29.07
N GLY A 225 13.91 1.45 -29.87
CA GLY A 225 13.69 1.25 -31.28
C GLY A 225 14.17 2.50 -32.04
N SER A 226 15.40 2.43 -32.50
CA SER A 226 16.08 3.20 -33.55
C SER A 226 15.41 4.45 -34.14
N SER A 227 16.06 5.61 -33.99
CA SER A 227 16.50 6.44 -35.11
C SER A 227 17.48 7.50 -34.67
N GLU A 228 18.66 7.47 -35.23
CA GLU A 228 19.67 8.55 -35.24
C GLU A 228 19.07 9.82 -35.86
N LEU A 229 19.30 10.95 -35.27
CA LEU A 229 19.67 12.19 -35.93
C LEU A 229 20.19 13.23 -34.94
N ASP A 230 21.35 13.77 -35.28
CA ASP A 230 22.15 14.80 -34.61
C ASP A 230 21.39 16.07 -34.26
N ALA A 231 21.74 16.66 -33.08
CA ALA A 231 22.06 18.06 -32.95
C ALA A 231 22.69 18.38 -31.58
N GLN A 232 23.87 18.90 -31.60
CA GLN A 232 24.58 19.57 -30.50
C GLN A 232 23.74 20.74 -29.97
N ASP A 233 23.60 20.85 -28.66
CA ASP A 233 23.95 22.10 -27.98
C ASP A 233 24.16 21.84 -26.47
N GLY A 234 25.23 22.47 -25.95
CA GLY A 234 25.69 22.29 -24.60
C GLY A 234 25.00 23.24 -23.63
N SER A 235 24.55 22.69 -22.52
CA SER A 235 24.57 23.37 -21.24
C SER A 235 24.71 22.33 -20.15
N GLY A 236 25.85 22.31 -19.48
CA GLY A 236 26.14 21.39 -18.38
C GLY A 236 25.19 21.61 -17.22
N SER A 237 24.37 20.65 -16.94
CA SER A 237 23.80 20.43 -15.63
C SER A 237 24.68 19.38 -14.97
N GLU A 238 25.55 19.83 -14.07
CA GLU A 238 26.30 18.95 -13.17
C GLU A 238 25.28 18.20 -12.32
N ASP A 239 24.98 16.95 -12.69
CA ASP A 239 24.36 15.98 -11.80
C ASP A 239 25.32 15.74 -10.62
N LEU A 240 25.16 16.54 -9.57
CA LEU A 240 25.77 16.28 -8.29
C LEU A 240 25.19 14.97 -7.77
N PHE A 241 25.91 13.87 -7.99
CA PHE A 241 25.69 12.62 -7.30
C PHE A 241 25.91 12.84 -5.80
N LEU A 242 24.83 13.03 -5.07
CA LEU A 242 24.85 13.03 -3.62
C LEU A 242 25.26 11.63 -3.14
N VAL A 243 26.52 11.48 -2.78
CA VAL A 243 27.01 10.33 -2.02
C VAL A 243 26.78 10.62 -0.54
N ASP A 244 26.27 9.63 0.20
CA ASP A 244 26.14 9.77 1.65
C ASP A 244 27.53 9.91 2.31
N SER A 245 27.54 10.21 3.62
CA SER A 245 28.79 10.36 4.40
C SER A 245 29.67 9.10 4.46
N LEU A 246 29.24 7.99 3.85
CA LEU A 246 29.93 6.71 3.74
C LEU A 246 30.33 6.38 2.29
N GLY A 247 30.12 7.32 1.35
CA GLY A 247 30.50 7.15 -0.05
C GLY A 247 29.56 6.26 -0.86
N ARG A 248 28.33 6.03 -0.39
CA ARG A 248 27.32 5.19 -1.07
C ARG A 248 26.42 6.03 -1.95
N THR A 249 26.21 5.58 -3.18
CA THR A 249 25.23 6.19 -4.08
C THR A 249 23.80 5.76 -3.68
N PRO A 250 22.73 6.49 -4.03
CA PRO A 250 21.36 6.07 -3.81
C PRO A 250 21.02 4.69 -4.39
N GLN A 251 21.83 4.19 -5.32
CA GLN A 251 21.69 2.82 -5.89
C GLN A 251 22.18 1.73 -4.93
N ASP A 252 23.07 2.04 -4.00
CA ASP A 252 23.60 1.08 -3.03
C ASP A 252 22.69 0.89 -1.81
N ALA A 253 21.68 1.76 -1.64
CA ALA A 253 20.80 1.77 -0.46
C ALA A 253 19.54 0.89 -0.60
N PHE A 254 19.24 0.40 -1.80
CA PHE A 254 18.06 -0.44 -2.03
C PHE A 254 18.46 -1.84 -2.47
N HIS A 255 18.42 -2.74 -1.52
CA HIS A 255 18.50 -4.16 -1.82
C HIS A 255 17.08 -4.68 -2.07
N PRO A 256 16.81 -5.36 -3.21
CA PRO A 256 15.52 -6.01 -3.42
C PRO A 256 15.27 -7.01 -2.28
N LEU A 257 14.01 -7.12 -1.85
CA LEU A 257 13.64 -8.12 -0.87
C LEU A 257 14.03 -9.52 -1.41
N ALA A 258 14.85 -10.24 -0.66
CA ALA A 258 15.19 -11.62 -0.96
C ALA A 258 14.12 -12.52 -0.34
N LEU A 259 13.22 -13.05 -1.18
CA LEU A 259 12.22 -14.02 -0.75
C LEU A 259 12.90 -15.37 -0.49
N SER A 260 12.61 -15.98 0.66
CA SER A 260 13.10 -17.34 0.96
C SER A 260 12.38 -18.38 0.09
N PRO A 261 13.10 -19.40 -0.39
CA PRO A 261 12.50 -20.56 -1.05
C PRO A 261 11.58 -21.38 -0.12
N LEU A 262 11.61 -21.12 1.19
CA LEU A 262 10.73 -21.75 2.18
C LEU A 262 9.39 -21.03 2.31
N SER A 263 9.20 -19.89 1.65
CA SER A 263 7.89 -19.24 1.54
C SER A 263 6.90 -20.20 0.90
N THR A 264 5.73 -20.41 1.56
CA THR A 264 4.82 -21.50 1.18
C THR A 264 3.38 -21.14 1.54
N ARG A 265 2.44 -21.90 0.99
CA ARG A 265 1.03 -21.85 1.40
C ARG A 265 0.73 -22.97 2.38
N ILE A 266 0.01 -22.65 3.43
CA ILE A 266 -0.47 -23.61 4.41
C ILE A 266 -1.99 -23.63 4.33
N THR A 267 -2.57 -24.86 4.19
CA THR A 267 -4.02 -25.06 4.21
C THR A 267 -4.38 -25.94 5.39
N ARG A 268 -5.29 -25.46 6.24
CA ARG A 268 -5.87 -26.24 7.34
C ARG A 268 -7.36 -25.91 7.48
N GLU A 269 -8.15 -26.92 7.78
CA GLU A 269 -9.61 -26.76 8.04
C GLU A 269 -10.39 -26.08 6.92
N GLY A 270 -9.86 -26.17 5.66
CA GLY A 270 -10.48 -25.53 4.50
C GLY A 270 -10.04 -24.09 4.25
N THR A 271 -9.28 -23.48 5.17
CA THR A 271 -8.69 -22.14 5.03
C THR A 271 -7.24 -22.26 4.58
N SER A 272 -6.82 -21.36 3.71
CA SER A 272 -5.42 -21.27 3.22
C SER A 272 -4.84 -19.92 3.55
N VAL A 273 -3.59 -19.91 4.03
CA VAL A 273 -2.82 -18.67 4.23
C VAL A 273 -1.51 -18.77 3.46
N ASP A 274 -1.01 -17.63 3.00
CA ASP A 274 0.30 -17.53 2.33
C ASP A 274 1.36 -17.09 3.35
N VAL A 275 2.36 -17.94 3.57
CA VAL A 275 3.49 -17.67 4.45
C VAL A 275 4.64 -17.11 3.61
N HIS A 276 5.00 -15.87 3.87
CA HIS A 276 6.09 -15.16 3.23
C HIS A 276 7.25 -14.98 4.21
N ILE A 277 8.42 -15.39 3.80
CA ILE A 277 9.66 -15.28 4.58
C ILE A 277 10.63 -14.51 3.70
N TYR A 278 11.01 -13.32 4.12
CA TYR A 278 11.86 -12.44 3.32
C TYR A 278 12.82 -11.62 4.17
N ARG A 279 13.84 -11.06 3.56
CA ARG A 279 14.79 -10.14 4.19
C ARG A 279 15.16 -9.00 3.26
N ALA A 280 15.59 -7.86 3.82
CA ALA A 280 16.13 -6.75 3.07
C ALA A 280 17.54 -7.09 2.58
N GLY A 281 17.73 -7.23 1.27
CA GLY A 281 19.03 -7.38 0.64
C GLY A 281 19.75 -8.70 0.88
N ASN A 282 21.02 -8.71 0.45
CA ASN A 282 21.92 -9.87 0.60
C ASN A 282 22.71 -9.88 1.92
N ASP A 283 22.49 -8.90 2.80
CA ASP A 283 23.23 -8.83 4.06
C ASP A 283 22.58 -9.76 5.09
N SER A 284 23.36 -10.72 5.55
CA SER A 284 22.90 -11.75 6.49
C SER A 284 22.70 -11.25 7.92
N SER A 285 22.95 -9.94 8.18
CA SER A 285 22.87 -9.36 9.52
C SER A 285 21.46 -9.00 9.97
N ASP A 286 20.52 -8.76 9.04
CA ASP A 286 19.20 -8.17 9.35
C ASP A 286 18.13 -9.19 9.74
N GLY A 287 18.43 -10.49 9.64
CA GLY A 287 17.50 -11.57 9.93
C GLY A 287 16.36 -11.70 8.88
N TRP A 288 15.49 -12.69 9.10
CA TRP A 288 14.36 -12.99 8.22
C TRP A 288 13.05 -12.49 8.82
N ILE A 289 12.25 -11.83 8.03
CA ILE A 289 10.91 -11.37 8.40
C ILE A 289 9.92 -12.47 8.03
N LEU A 290 9.02 -12.78 8.94
CA LEU A 290 7.88 -13.67 8.72
C LEU A 290 6.62 -12.83 8.56
N GLU A 291 5.90 -13.10 7.49
CA GLU A 291 4.59 -12.51 7.18
C GLU A 291 3.62 -13.61 6.77
N ILE A 292 2.42 -13.59 7.29
CA ILE A 292 1.34 -14.47 6.87
C ILE A 292 0.21 -13.61 6.32
N ILE A 293 -0.24 -13.92 5.11
CA ILE A 293 -1.35 -13.22 4.45
C ILE A 293 -2.53 -14.19 4.35
N ASP A 294 -3.67 -13.76 4.82
CA ASP A 294 -4.93 -14.52 4.76
C ASP A 294 -5.63 -14.39 3.39
N PRO A 295 -6.71 -15.17 3.12
CA PRO A 295 -7.45 -15.08 1.85
C PRO A 295 -8.10 -13.73 1.57
N LEU A 296 -8.31 -12.90 2.59
CA LEU A 296 -8.89 -11.56 2.47
C LEU A 296 -7.82 -10.47 2.27
N GLY A 297 -6.53 -10.84 2.31
CA GLY A 297 -5.43 -9.91 2.14
C GLY A 297 -4.96 -9.25 3.44
N THR A 298 -5.46 -9.71 4.60
CA THR A 298 -4.95 -9.26 5.91
C THR A 298 -3.56 -9.81 6.13
N SER A 299 -2.61 -8.94 6.50
CA SER A 299 -1.23 -9.30 6.74
C SER A 299 -0.93 -9.34 8.23
N THR A 300 -0.34 -10.44 8.69
CA THR A 300 0.21 -10.60 10.03
C THR A 300 1.73 -10.68 9.93
N VAL A 301 2.45 -9.73 10.51
CA VAL A 301 3.92 -9.64 10.48
C VAL A 301 4.48 -9.77 11.87
N TRP A 302 5.52 -10.60 12.04
CA TRP A 302 6.23 -10.76 13.31
C TRP A 302 7.19 -9.59 13.56
N ASP A 303 7.13 -9.04 14.76
CA ASP A 303 7.93 -7.85 15.16
C ASP A 303 9.45 -8.11 15.16
N ASP A 304 9.86 -9.29 15.57
CA ASP A 304 11.28 -9.64 15.68
C ASP A 304 11.72 -10.51 14.50
N PRO A 305 12.81 -10.13 13.80
CA PRO A 305 13.34 -10.94 12.71
C PRO A 305 13.93 -12.25 13.22
N PHE A 306 13.79 -13.29 12.42
CA PHE A 306 14.31 -14.62 12.71
C PHE A 306 15.76 -14.77 12.24
N PRO A 307 16.59 -15.52 12.97
CA PRO A 307 18.00 -15.71 12.58
C PRO A 307 18.16 -16.50 11.27
N THR A 308 17.18 -17.34 10.93
CA THR A 308 17.15 -18.14 9.69
C THR A 308 15.73 -18.19 9.14
N ASP A 309 15.61 -18.40 7.84
CA ASP A 309 14.33 -18.62 7.17
C ASP A 309 13.64 -19.91 7.66
N GLY A 310 14.41 -20.94 8.04
CA GLY A 310 13.87 -22.14 8.68
C GLY A 310 13.23 -21.84 10.04
N ALA A 311 13.84 -20.98 10.86
CA ALA A 311 13.26 -20.59 12.14
C ALA A 311 11.95 -19.78 11.96
N ALA A 312 11.85 -18.95 10.93
CA ALA A 312 10.64 -18.24 10.57
C ALA A 312 9.53 -19.21 10.14
N LEU A 313 9.85 -20.20 9.30
CA LEU A 313 8.87 -21.22 8.90
C LEU A 313 8.42 -22.08 10.08
N ASP A 314 9.35 -22.47 10.96
CA ASP A 314 9.02 -23.26 12.16
C ASP A 314 8.05 -22.48 13.07
N GLU A 315 8.23 -21.17 13.21
CA GLU A 315 7.32 -20.30 13.97
C GLU A 315 5.94 -20.23 13.34
N ALA A 316 5.84 -20.03 12.01
CA ALA A 316 4.57 -20.04 11.30
C ALA A 316 3.80 -21.36 11.50
N LEU A 317 4.49 -22.49 11.35
CA LEU A 317 3.92 -23.82 11.56
C LEU A 317 3.50 -24.05 13.03
N ASN A 318 4.29 -23.53 13.97
CA ASN A 318 4.02 -23.64 15.40
C ASN A 318 2.80 -22.81 15.80
N THR A 319 2.70 -21.59 15.34
CA THR A 319 1.56 -20.70 15.56
C THR A 319 0.28 -21.32 15.03
N ILE A 320 0.26 -21.74 13.76
CA ILE A 320 -0.92 -22.39 13.14
C ILE A 320 -1.26 -23.72 13.82
N SER A 321 -0.27 -24.47 14.32
CA SER A 321 -0.52 -25.76 14.98
C SER A 321 -1.02 -25.60 16.40
N SER A 322 -0.59 -24.59 17.12
CA SER A 322 -0.89 -24.39 18.54
C SER A 322 -2.17 -23.58 18.77
N HIS A 323 -2.43 -22.60 17.90
CA HIS A 323 -3.53 -21.66 18.05
C HIS A 323 -4.59 -21.79 16.95
N GLY A 324 -4.36 -22.65 15.96
CA GLY A 324 -5.24 -22.82 14.79
C GLY A 324 -4.92 -21.82 13.68
N ILE A 325 -5.44 -22.09 12.48
CA ILE A 325 -5.23 -21.19 11.32
C ILE A 325 -6.00 -19.86 11.48
N ALA A 326 -7.09 -19.87 12.24
CA ALA A 326 -7.87 -18.67 12.56
C ALA A 326 -7.06 -17.61 13.32
N SER A 327 -6.02 -17.99 14.06
CA SER A 327 -5.16 -17.04 14.78
C SER A 327 -4.30 -16.14 13.88
N VAL A 328 -4.21 -16.47 12.60
CA VAL A 328 -3.45 -15.71 11.58
C VAL A 328 -4.34 -15.28 10.43
N THR A 329 -5.67 -15.38 10.59
CA THR A 329 -6.67 -14.86 9.66
C THR A 329 -7.47 -13.79 10.39
N GLY A 330 -7.84 -12.72 9.72
CA GLY A 330 -8.79 -11.75 10.25
C GLY A 330 -10.12 -12.44 10.51
N ASP A 331 -10.56 -12.54 11.76
CA ASP A 331 -11.86 -13.09 12.09
C ASP A 331 -12.96 -12.16 11.58
N ALA A 332 -13.89 -12.74 10.79
CA ALA A 332 -15.17 -12.08 10.56
C ALA A 332 -15.88 -11.95 11.92
N PRO A 333 -16.31 -10.73 12.35
CA PRO A 333 -17.02 -10.59 13.60
C PRO A 333 -18.25 -11.46 13.59
N GLU A 334 -18.40 -12.36 14.58
CA GLU A 334 -19.64 -13.11 14.80
C GLU A 334 -20.77 -12.10 15.03
N TYR A 335 -21.59 -11.91 14.01
CA TYR A 335 -22.86 -11.23 14.20
C TYR A 335 -23.74 -12.08 15.10
N VAL A 336 -23.77 -11.78 16.39
CA VAL A 336 -24.77 -12.27 17.32
C VAL A 336 -26.11 -11.67 16.87
N THR A 337 -26.84 -12.39 16.04
CA THR A 337 -28.26 -12.14 15.80
C THR A 337 -28.99 -12.38 17.12
N LYS A 338 -29.22 -11.31 17.87
CA LYS A 338 -30.17 -11.32 18.97
C LYS A 338 -31.58 -11.39 18.34
N HIS A 339 -32.21 -12.55 18.48
CA HIS A 339 -33.67 -12.73 18.26
C HIS A 339 -34.48 -11.97 19.30
#